data_2b18a70e24f8861512fc2c9fe002b98c
#
_entry.id   2b18a70e24f8861512fc2c9fe002b98c
#
_cell.length_a   1.000
_cell.length_b   1.000
_cell.length_c   1.000
_cell.angle_alpha   90.00
_cell.angle_beta   90.00
_cell.angle_gamma   90.00
#
_symmetry.space_group_name_H-M   'P 1'
#
loop_
_entity.id
_entity.type
_entity.pdbx_description
1 polymer ?
#
loop_
_entity_poly.entity_id
_entity_poly.type
_entity_poly.pdbx_seq_one_letter_code
_entity_poly.pdbx_strand_id
1 'polypeptide(L)'
;MLNEHKINILNFSALVRAHLKFALKTVNLKAAGPMTPPDCYKFNVKIHFDNRDFDGQMLLSLDAKPVRLQCKGDTRYVTHNRIESALRTLLNLLVIFICTLSLGLCSRAIYRAQLLKYETMNFFMKTYGKTLSMEGRLEFLNLWYVMIIVNDLLIIIGSALKEKIERKQLGSDYWNLCSIFLGTGNLLVWFGVLRYLGFFKTYNVVILTLKKAAPKVARFLICAILIYAGFTFCGWLILGPYHMKFTSLASTSECLFALINGDDMFATFSMTSFESPMLWWYSRIYLYTFISLYIYVVLSLFISVIMDAYDTIKVYYRDGFPKNDLQTFIAACTDKASSGLYRDDSEKSDLSTLLNRFCCCRKSPFYGSVSGSSTEFSTKTEQTCGGAICI
;
A
#
# COMPACT_ATOMS: atom_id res chain seq x y z
N MET A 1 33.97 -41.52 6.23
CA MET A 1 33.98 -42.47 7.37
C MET A 1 32.87 -42.06 8.32
N LEU A 2 31.69 -42.63 8.14
CA LEU A 2 30.56 -42.50 9.08
C LEU A 2 30.78 -43.60 10.12
N ASN A 3 31.02 -43.20 11.36
CA ASN A 3 31.12 -44.11 12.49
C ASN A 3 29.76 -44.80 12.68
N GLU A 4 29.70 -46.10 12.55
CA GLU A 4 28.57 -46.93 12.94
C GLU A 4 28.36 -46.84 14.47
N HIS A 5 27.66 -45.81 14.90
CA HIS A 5 27.07 -45.84 16.23
C HIS A 5 25.66 -46.40 16.12
N LYS A 6 25.47 -47.54 16.82
CA LYS A 6 24.20 -48.21 17.13
C LYS A 6 22.98 -47.31 16.87
N ILE A 7 22.36 -47.50 15.72
CA ILE A 7 21.04 -46.98 15.45
C ILE A 7 20.08 -47.78 16.35
N ASN A 8 19.75 -47.24 17.50
CA ASN A 8 18.58 -47.71 18.22
C ASN A 8 17.42 -47.63 17.21
N ILE A 9 16.80 -48.76 16.92
CA ILE A 9 15.67 -48.86 16.00
C ILE A 9 14.59 -47.93 16.55
N LEU A 10 14.50 -46.71 15.99
CA LEU A 10 13.45 -45.75 16.29
C LEU A 10 12.15 -46.38 15.77
N ASN A 11 11.24 -46.66 16.67
CA ASN A 11 9.90 -47.12 16.30
C ASN A 11 9.11 -45.93 15.73
N PHE A 12 9.06 -45.83 14.42
CA PHE A 12 8.40 -44.70 13.71
C PHE A 12 6.88 -44.64 13.94
N SER A 13 6.28 -45.75 14.33
CA SER A 13 4.82 -45.78 14.66
C SER A 13 4.48 -45.04 15.95
N ALA A 14 5.46 -44.84 16.84
CA ALA A 14 5.29 -44.08 18.07
C ALA A 14 5.99 -42.70 18.05
N LEU A 15 6.45 -42.26 16.86
CA LEU A 15 7.13 -40.99 16.71
C LEU A 15 6.16 -39.87 16.75
N VAL A 16 6.19 -39.05 17.81
CA VAL A 16 5.36 -37.84 17.96
C VAL A 16 6.07 -36.63 17.40
N ARG A 17 7.35 -36.47 17.71
CA ARG A 17 8.20 -35.36 17.23
C ARG A 17 9.64 -35.78 17.08
N ALA A 18 10.28 -35.29 16.01
CA ALA A 18 11.73 -35.35 15.85
C ALA A 18 12.26 -34.00 15.39
N HIS A 19 13.44 -33.65 15.85
CA HIS A 19 14.16 -32.46 15.45
C HIS A 19 15.53 -32.82 14.94
N LEU A 20 15.77 -32.60 13.65
CA LEU A 20 17.08 -32.71 13.06
C LEU A 20 17.76 -31.35 13.04
N LYS A 21 18.88 -31.21 13.73
CA LYS A 21 19.67 -29.98 13.79
C LYS A 21 21.04 -30.21 13.22
N PHE A 22 21.43 -29.43 12.23
CA PHE A 22 22.77 -29.45 11.66
C PHE A 22 23.18 -28.06 11.17
N ALA A 23 24.47 -27.88 10.94
CA ALA A 23 25.01 -26.64 10.44
C ALA A 23 25.74 -26.86 9.12
N LEU A 24 25.39 -26.06 8.12
CA LEU A 24 26.06 -26.04 6.83
C LEU A 24 26.84 -24.74 6.70
N LYS A 25 28.10 -24.85 6.25
CA LYS A 25 28.91 -23.70 5.86
C LYS A 25 28.90 -23.58 4.34
N THR A 26 28.55 -22.41 3.84
CA THR A 26 28.47 -22.12 2.41
C THR A 26 29.26 -20.86 2.09
N VAL A 27 29.76 -20.76 0.88
CA VAL A 27 30.45 -19.60 0.36
C VAL A 27 29.68 -19.10 -0.86
N ASN A 28 29.26 -17.84 -0.82
CA ASN A 28 28.62 -17.20 -1.96
C ASN A 28 29.68 -16.55 -2.84
N LEU A 29 30.06 -17.25 -3.90
CA LEU A 29 31.03 -16.78 -4.87
C LEU A 29 30.48 -15.74 -5.84
N LYS A 30 29.14 -15.67 -6.04
CA LYS A 30 28.50 -14.66 -6.92
C LYS A 30 28.64 -13.25 -6.37
N ALA A 31 28.76 -13.11 -5.05
CA ALA A 31 28.99 -11.82 -4.40
C ALA A 31 30.48 -11.46 -4.31
N ALA A 32 31.36 -12.39 -4.70
CA ALA A 32 32.81 -12.15 -4.72
C ALA A 32 33.17 -11.30 -5.93
N GLY A 33 33.57 -10.08 -5.69
CA GLY A 33 34.22 -9.22 -6.68
C GLY A 33 35.73 -9.19 -6.46
N PRO A 34 36.48 -8.56 -7.37
CA PRO A 34 37.94 -8.51 -7.29
C PRO A 34 38.50 -7.79 -6.05
N MET A 35 37.67 -6.99 -5.38
CA MET A 35 38.03 -6.29 -4.16
C MET A 35 37.10 -6.60 -2.96
N THR A 36 36.07 -7.40 -3.17
CA THR A 36 35.14 -7.79 -2.10
C THR A 36 35.31 -9.26 -1.78
N PRO A 37 35.56 -9.64 -0.50
CA PRO A 37 35.63 -11.03 -0.11
C PRO A 37 34.33 -11.75 -0.38
N PRO A 38 34.34 -13.03 -0.74
CA PRO A 38 33.13 -13.81 -0.86
C PRO A 38 32.39 -13.79 0.48
N ASP A 39 31.08 -13.86 0.41
CA ASP A 39 30.26 -13.94 1.61
C ASP A 39 30.20 -15.39 2.11
N CYS A 40 30.66 -15.61 3.33
CA CYS A 40 30.58 -16.88 4.00
C CYS A 40 29.39 -16.92 4.94
N TYR A 41 28.57 -17.97 4.82
CA TYR A 41 27.39 -18.15 5.65
C TYR A 41 27.48 -19.49 6.38
N LYS A 42 27.04 -19.50 7.63
CA LYS A 42 26.73 -20.71 8.38
C LYS A 42 25.20 -20.77 8.51
N PHE A 43 24.60 -21.74 7.85
CA PHE A 43 23.18 -22.03 8.02
C PHE A 43 22.99 -22.97 9.19
N ASN A 44 22.30 -22.53 10.22
CA ASN A 44 21.84 -23.42 11.28
C ASN A 44 20.44 -23.91 10.84
N VAL A 45 20.44 -25.16 10.35
CA VAL A 45 19.22 -25.79 9.82
C VAL A 45 18.56 -26.60 10.91
N LYS A 46 17.28 -26.41 11.11
CA LYS A 46 16.43 -27.22 11.98
C LYS A 46 15.27 -27.73 11.16
N ILE A 47 15.18 -29.03 11.04
CA ILE A 47 14.02 -29.71 10.43
C ILE A 47 13.18 -30.24 11.57
N HIS A 48 11.93 -29.83 11.61
CA HIS A 48 10.95 -30.29 12.58
C HIS A 48 10.03 -31.29 11.89
N PHE A 49 9.99 -32.47 12.43
CA PHE A 49 9.04 -33.51 12.08
C PHE A 49 7.97 -33.53 13.16
N ASP A 50 6.72 -33.26 12.80
CA ASP A 50 5.59 -33.25 13.74
C ASP A 50 4.53 -34.23 13.25
N ASN A 51 4.19 -35.21 14.11
CA ASN A 51 3.20 -36.23 13.88
C ASN A 51 2.22 -36.29 15.07
N ARG A 52 1.91 -35.12 15.65
CA ARG A 52 1.04 -35.09 16.84
C ARG A 52 -0.41 -35.49 16.54
N ASP A 53 -0.85 -35.22 15.33
CA ASP A 53 -2.24 -35.43 14.96
C ASP A 53 -2.51 -36.89 14.54
N PHE A 54 -1.48 -37.74 14.38
CA PHE A 54 -1.57 -39.15 14.01
C PHE A 54 -2.50 -39.45 12.83
N ASP A 55 -2.65 -38.46 11.92
CA ASP A 55 -3.53 -38.54 10.75
C ASP A 55 -2.90 -39.29 9.55
N GLY A 56 -1.77 -39.96 9.78
CA GLY A 56 -0.99 -40.65 8.73
C GLY A 56 -0.11 -39.72 7.90
N GLN A 57 -0.09 -38.41 8.19
CA GLN A 57 0.75 -37.44 7.52
C GLN A 57 1.70 -36.80 8.52
N MET A 58 2.98 -36.73 8.16
CA MET A 58 4.00 -36.08 8.97
C MET A 58 4.22 -34.65 8.46
N LEU A 59 3.95 -33.67 9.30
CA LEU A 59 4.20 -32.26 8.98
C LEU A 59 5.71 -31.98 9.08
N LEU A 60 6.29 -31.51 7.97
CA LEU A 60 7.69 -31.10 7.89
C LEU A 60 7.78 -29.59 7.85
N SER A 61 8.49 -29.01 8.83
CA SER A 61 8.84 -27.59 8.77
C SER A 61 10.34 -27.39 8.82
N LEU A 62 10.85 -26.50 7.95
CA LEU A 62 12.27 -26.16 7.83
C LEU A 62 12.51 -24.75 8.39
N ASP A 63 13.36 -24.63 9.40
CA ASP A 63 13.88 -23.35 9.91
C ASP A 63 15.40 -23.30 9.60
N ALA A 64 15.77 -22.42 8.66
CA ALA A 64 17.17 -22.25 8.26
C ALA A 64 17.60 -20.81 8.53
N LYS A 65 18.35 -20.57 9.60
CA LYS A 65 18.87 -19.26 9.97
C LYS A 65 20.27 -19.03 9.44
N PRO A 66 20.48 -18.11 8.48
CA PRO A 66 21.81 -17.75 8.00
C PRO A 66 22.54 -16.89 9.03
N VAL A 67 23.73 -17.30 9.39
CA VAL A 67 24.69 -16.51 10.18
C VAL A 67 25.85 -16.17 9.28
N ARG A 68 26.12 -14.89 9.08
CA ARG A 68 27.27 -14.44 8.28
C ARG A 68 28.55 -14.65 9.03
N LEU A 69 29.55 -15.23 8.38
CA LEU A 69 30.89 -15.46 8.93
C LEU A 69 31.90 -14.65 8.11
N GLN A 70 33.02 -14.28 8.78
CA GLN A 70 34.21 -13.85 8.04
C GLN A 70 34.86 -15.05 7.35
N CYS A 71 35.07 -14.93 6.04
CA CYS A 71 35.79 -15.93 5.30
C CYS A 71 37.28 -15.93 5.73
N LYS A 72 37.81 -17.08 6.16
CA LYS A 72 39.25 -17.27 6.39
C LYS A 72 39.84 -17.90 5.12
N GLY A 73 40.81 -17.23 4.50
CA GLY A 73 41.57 -17.72 3.37
C GLY A 73 42.03 -16.65 2.40
N ASP A 74 43.16 -16.85 1.75
CA ASP A 74 43.71 -16.01 0.67
C ASP A 74 42.89 -16.20 -0.61
N THR A 75 41.81 -15.47 -0.72
CA THR A 75 41.04 -15.38 -1.96
C THR A 75 41.54 -14.17 -2.74
N ARG A 76 42.19 -14.41 -3.87
CA ARG A 76 42.53 -13.35 -4.83
C ARG A 76 41.26 -12.83 -5.48
N TYR A 77 40.99 -11.55 -5.30
CA TYR A 77 39.76 -10.89 -5.74
C TYR A 77 39.93 -10.23 -7.11
N VAL A 78 38.95 -10.37 -7.95
CA VAL A 78 38.90 -9.77 -9.29
C VAL A 78 38.37 -8.32 -9.18
N THR A 79 39.07 -7.32 -9.72
CA THR A 79 38.97 -5.88 -9.48
C THR A 79 37.70 -5.17 -10.03
N HIS A 80 36.68 -5.90 -10.44
CA HIS A 80 35.61 -5.32 -11.28
C HIS A 80 34.54 -4.47 -10.54
N ASN A 81 34.44 -4.45 -9.21
CA ASN A 81 33.20 -4.00 -8.57
C ASN A 81 33.27 -2.69 -7.76
N ARG A 82 34.37 -1.93 -7.79
CA ARG A 82 34.40 -0.63 -7.11
C ARG A 82 33.48 0.39 -7.77
N ILE A 83 33.51 0.45 -9.11
CA ILE A 83 32.69 1.39 -9.89
C ILE A 83 31.22 1.04 -9.74
N GLU A 84 30.88 -0.23 -9.83
CA GLU A 84 29.50 -0.72 -9.69
C GLU A 84 28.92 -0.49 -8.28
N SER A 85 29.72 -0.72 -7.24
CA SER A 85 29.34 -0.43 -5.86
C SER A 85 29.17 1.07 -5.63
N ALA A 86 30.09 1.90 -6.15
CA ALA A 86 30.02 3.35 -6.06
C ALA A 86 28.77 3.88 -6.83
N LEU A 87 28.49 3.33 -8.01
CA LEU A 87 27.32 3.71 -8.80
C LEU A 87 26.02 3.37 -8.07
N ARG A 88 25.92 2.18 -7.46
CA ARG A 88 24.74 1.78 -6.66
C ARG A 88 24.53 2.71 -5.47
N THR A 89 25.58 3.01 -4.72
CA THR A 89 25.49 3.96 -3.60
C THR A 89 25.08 5.35 -4.08
N LEU A 90 25.67 5.84 -5.19
CA LEU A 90 25.32 7.13 -5.78
C LEU A 90 23.83 7.18 -6.18
N LEU A 91 23.34 6.16 -6.88
CA LEU A 91 21.92 6.04 -7.26
C LEU A 91 21.01 5.99 -6.04
N ASN A 92 21.40 5.26 -5.01
CA ASN A 92 20.63 5.18 -3.76
C ASN A 92 20.54 6.53 -3.05
N LEU A 93 21.65 7.28 -2.97
CA LEU A 93 21.69 8.64 -2.42
C LEU A 93 20.86 9.63 -3.26
N LEU A 94 20.89 9.49 -4.58
CA LEU A 94 20.08 10.30 -5.50
C LEU A 94 18.58 10.07 -5.24
N VAL A 95 18.16 8.81 -5.08
CA VAL A 95 16.77 8.46 -4.74
C VAL A 95 16.37 9.09 -3.41
N ILE A 96 17.20 8.95 -2.36
CA ILE A 96 16.93 9.56 -1.05
C ILE A 96 16.80 11.08 -1.18
N PHE A 97 17.67 11.73 -1.96
CA PHE A 97 17.63 13.17 -2.18
C PHE A 97 16.33 13.60 -2.87
N ILE A 98 15.94 12.92 -3.95
CA ILE A 98 14.70 13.23 -4.69
C ILE A 98 13.48 13.03 -3.78
N CYS A 99 13.40 11.90 -3.05
CA CYS A 99 12.29 11.63 -2.13
C CYS A 99 12.24 12.66 -0.99
N THR A 100 13.38 13.13 -0.48
CA THR A 100 13.43 14.18 0.56
C THR A 100 12.92 15.51 0.03
N LEU A 101 13.28 15.90 -1.19
CA LEU A 101 12.75 17.10 -1.84
C LEU A 101 11.23 16.98 -2.07
N SER A 102 10.77 15.85 -2.57
CA SER A 102 9.34 15.55 -2.79
C SER A 102 8.57 15.63 -1.47
N LEU A 103 9.07 14.99 -0.42
CA LEU A 103 8.51 15.04 0.93
C LEU A 103 8.38 16.49 1.45
N GLY A 104 9.43 17.30 1.29
CA GLY A 104 9.42 18.70 1.71
C GLY A 104 8.38 19.54 0.95
N LEU A 105 8.30 19.37 -0.36
CA LEU A 105 7.35 20.09 -1.20
C LEU A 105 5.89 19.66 -0.91
N CYS A 106 5.62 18.37 -0.80
CA CYS A 106 4.28 17.86 -0.49
C CYS A 106 3.83 18.25 0.93
N SER A 107 4.72 18.18 1.92
CA SER A 107 4.43 18.62 3.30
C SER A 107 4.10 20.12 3.34
N ARG A 108 4.87 20.94 2.62
CA ARG A 108 4.59 22.38 2.50
C ARG A 108 3.24 22.65 1.83
N ALA A 109 2.91 21.89 0.77
CA ALA A 109 1.62 22.03 0.08
C ALA A 109 0.45 21.71 1.01
N ILE A 110 0.53 20.60 1.77
CA ILE A 110 -0.50 20.24 2.76
C ILE A 110 -0.60 21.29 3.86
N TYR A 111 0.52 21.76 4.40
CA TYR A 111 0.52 22.80 5.44
C TYR A 111 -0.20 24.06 4.97
N ARG A 112 0.10 24.55 3.76
CA ARG A 112 -0.57 25.71 3.18
C ARG A 112 -2.06 25.48 2.93
N ALA A 113 -2.41 24.29 2.46
CA ALA A 113 -3.82 23.91 2.25
C ALA A 113 -4.61 23.88 3.58
N GLN A 114 -3.99 23.39 4.66
CA GLN A 114 -4.63 23.43 5.98
C GLN A 114 -4.76 24.85 6.53
N LEU A 115 -3.76 25.70 6.34
CA LEU A 115 -3.85 27.11 6.73
C LEU A 115 -5.00 27.81 5.98
N LEU A 116 -5.08 27.64 4.67
CA LEU A 116 -6.18 28.16 3.86
C LEU A 116 -7.54 27.64 4.32
N LYS A 117 -7.64 26.37 4.69
CA LYS A 117 -8.84 25.78 5.27
C LYS A 117 -9.29 26.53 6.53
N TYR A 118 -8.37 26.81 7.46
CA TYR A 118 -8.67 27.54 8.69
C TYR A 118 -9.14 28.96 8.38
N GLU A 119 -8.46 29.69 7.51
CA GLU A 119 -8.84 31.03 7.08
C GLU A 119 -10.24 31.02 6.44
N THR A 120 -10.50 30.07 5.55
CA THR A 120 -11.81 29.94 4.90
C THR A 120 -12.92 29.62 5.90
N MET A 121 -12.66 28.69 6.85
CA MET A 121 -13.65 28.36 7.88
C MET A 121 -13.97 29.57 8.78
N ASN A 122 -12.96 30.33 9.18
CA ASN A 122 -13.15 31.54 9.99
C ASN A 122 -13.96 32.59 9.23
N PHE A 123 -13.65 32.79 7.95
CA PHE A 123 -14.38 33.70 7.08
C PHE A 123 -15.86 33.30 6.97
N PHE A 124 -16.14 32.02 6.69
CA PHE A 124 -17.54 31.53 6.57
C PHE A 124 -18.31 31.67 7.88
N MET A 125 -17.66 31.39 9.02
CA MET A 125 -18.31 31.55 10.32
C MET A 125 -18.62 33.01 10.60
N LYS A 126 -17.68 33.93 10.31
CA LYS A 126 -17.82 35.37 10.60
C LYS A 126 -18.85 36.07 9.68
N THR A 127 -18.85 35.69 8.39
CA THR A 127 -19.68 36.36 7.38
C THR A 127 -21.07 35.76 7.26
N TYR A 128 -21.22 34.44 7.33
CA TYR A 128 -22.44 33.72 7.08
C TYR A 128 -23.01 32.98 8.32
N GLY A 129 -22.28 32.93 9.43
CA GLY A 129 -22.68 32.18 10.63
C GLY A 129 -22.83 30.67 10.40
N LYS A 130 -22.37 30.16 9.27
CA LYS A 130 -22.44 28.73 8.89
C LYS A 130 -21.07 28.08 8.91
N THR A 131 -21.01 26.82 9.36
CA THR A 131 -19.79 26.01 9.25
C THR A 131 -19.76 25.30 7.89
N LEU A 132 -18.58 25.20 7.30
CA LEU A 132 -18.37 24.48 6.05
C LEU A 132 -18.71 22.99 6.24
N SER A 133 -19.39 22.38 5.24
CA SER A 133 -19.72 20.95 5.26
C SER A 133 -18.48 20.08 5.34
N MET A 134 -18.63 18.81 5.78
CA MET A 134 -17.49 17.87 5.84
C MET A 134 -16.87 17.64 4.45
N GLU A 135 -17.68 17.60 3.40
CA GLU A 135 -17.20 17.47 2.01
C GLU A 135 -16.34 18.68 1.61
N GLY A 136 -16.79 19.89 1.91
CA GLY A 136 -16.02 21.12 1.67
C GLY A 136 -14.71 21.17 2.45
N ARG A 137 -14.67 20.63 3.68
CA ARG A 137 -13.42 20.53 4.47
C ARG A 137 -12.42 19.54 3.90
N LEU A 138 -12.90 18.43 3.33
CA LEU A 138 -12.06 17.41 2.70
C LEU A 138 -11.50 17.86 1.34
N GLU A 139 -12.12 18.83 0.69
CA GLU A 139 -11.64 19.40 -0.58
C GLU A 139 -10.26 20.04 -0.45
N PHE A 140 -9.96 20.63 0.74
CA PHE A 140 -8.64 21.20 1.04
C PHE A 140 -7.56 20.14 1.27
N LEU A 141 -7.94 18.87 1.50
CA LEU A 141 -6.98 17.78 1.70
C LEU A 141 -6.84 16.96 0.42
N ASN A 142 -5.75 17.14 -0.29
CA ASN A 142 -5.45 16.33 -1.44
C ASN A 142 -4.82 15.00 -0.99
N LEU A 143 -5.60 13.93 -1.06
CA LEU A 143 -5.17 12.57 -0.67
C LEU A 143 -3.94 12.08 -1.46
N TRP A 144 -3.73 12.58 -2.68
CA TRP A 144 -2.54 12.25 -3.46
C TRP A 144 -1.25 12.72 -2.79
N TYR A 145 -1.24 13.93 -2.20
CA TYR A 145 -0.07 14.40 -1.46
C TYR A 145 0.19 13.58 -0.20
N VAL A 146 -0.86 13.15 0.50
CA VAL A 146 -0.71 12.25 1.66
C VAL A 146 -0.08 10.93 1.24
N MET A 147 -0.57 10.34 0.15
CA MET A 147 -0.03 9.09 -0.40
C MET A 147 1.45 9.24 -0.81
N ILE A 148 1.82 10.36 -1.46
CA ILE A 148 3.20 10.64 -1.84
C ILE A 148 4.09 10.77 -0.61
N ILE A 149 3.64 11.46 0.45
CA ILE A 149 4.40 11.60 1.71
C ILE A 149 4.67 10.22 2.34
N VAL A 150 3.64 9.37 2.42
CA VAL A 150 3.80 8.00 2.95
C VAL A 150 4.78 7.20 2.10
N ASN A 151 4.66 7.29 0.78
CA ASN A 151 5.57 6.64 -0.16
C ASN A 151 7.03 7.11 0.02
N ASP A 152 7.24 8.42 0.05
CA ASP A 152 8.57 9.00 0.19
C ASP A 152 9.23 8.58 1.52
N LEU A 153 8.46 8.55 2.62
CA LEU A 153 8.95 8.05 3.91
C LEU A 153 9.37 6.57 3.84
N LEU A 154 8.54 5.72 3.22
CA LEU A 154 8.86 4.29 3.07
C LEU A 154 10.12 4.07 2.24
N ILE A 155 10.26 4.81 1.13
CA ILE A 155 11.44 4.70 0.26
C ILE A 155 12.70 5.23 0.96
N ILE A 156 12.62 6.35 1.68
CA ILE A 156 13.76 6.92 2.40
C ILE A 156 14.25 5.93 3.49
N ILE A 157 13.32 5.40 4.30
CA ILE A 157 13.65 4.43 5.34
C ILE A 157 14.23 3.15 4.73
N GLY A 158 13.58 2.61 3.70
CA GLY A 158 14.03 1.40 3.00
C GLY A 158 15.40 1.57 2.35
N SER A 159 15.65 2.70 1.71
CA SER A 159 16.94 3.03 1.09
C SER A 159 18.07 3.22 2.12
N ALA A 160 17.76 3.84 3.26
CA ALA A 160 18.71 3.98 4.37
C ALA A 160 19.06 2.62 5.00
N LEU A 161 18.06 1.74 5.17
CA LEU A 161 18.30 0.37 5.65
C LEU A 161 19.13 -0.44 4.65
N LYS A 162 18.82 -0.32 3.35
CA LYS A 162 19.59 -0.97 2.27
C LYS A 162 21.06 -0.57 2.33
N GLU A 163 21.37 0.72 2.45
CA GLU A 163 22.74 1.21 2.53
C GLU A 163 23.48 0.67 3.76
N LYS A 164 22.81 0.60 4.93
CA LYS A 164 23.38 0.00 6.14
C LYS A 164 23.65 -1.50 5.99
N ILE A 165 22.77 -2.24 5.32
CA ILE A 165 22.93 -3.66 5.05
C ILE A 165 24.10 -3.87 4.08
N GLU A 166 24.18 -3.09 3.00
CA GLU A 166 25.28 -3.19 2.02
C GLU A 166 26.65 -2.86 2.64
N ARG A 167 26.72 -1.91 3.55
CA ARG A 167 27.94 -1.61 4.34
C ARG A 167 28.24 -2.64 5.42
N LYS A 168 27.50 -3.74 5.48
CA LYS A 168 27.70 -4.85 6.44
C LYS A 168 27.56 -4.44 7.93
N GLN A 169 26.86 -3.34 8.19
CA GLN A 169 26.68 -2.82 9.55
C GLN A 169 25.47 -3.44 10.26
N LEU A 170 24.52 -4.04 9.54
CA LEU A 170 23.31 -4.65 10.07
C LEU A 170 23.25 -6.14 9.75
N GLY A 171 22.70 -6.93 10.69
CA GLY A 171 22.49 -8.38 10.51
C GLY A 171 21.35 -8.69 9.50
N SER A 172 21.23 -9.96 9.15
CA SER A 172 20.26 -10.45 8.15
C SER A 172 18.80 -10.20 8.52
N ASP A 173 18.49 -9.94 9.79
CA ASP A 173 17.12 -9.76 10.28
C ASP A 173 16.45 -8.49 9.71
N TYR A 174 17.26 -7.50 9.39
CA TYR A 174 16.78 -6.25 8.78
C TYR A 174 16.52 -6.35 7.27
N TRP A 175 16.93 -7.44 6.64
CA TRP A 175 16.71 -7.64 5.20
C TRP A 175 15.22 -7.71 4.84
N ASN A 176 14.45 -8.46 5.60
CA ASN A 176 13.00 -8.58 5.40
C ASN A 176 12.30 -7.23 5.59
N LEU A 177 12.70 -6.47 6.61
CA LEU A 177 12.16 -5.14 6.86
C LEU A 177 12.47 -4.16 5.72
N CYS A 178 13.70 -4.17 5.23
CA CYS A 178 14.10 -3.38 4.06
C CYS A 178 13.28 -3.73 2.82
N SER A 179 13.09 -5.03 2.56
CA SER A 179 12.31 -5.52 1.43
C SER A 179 10.83 -5.11 1.51
N ILE A 180 10.24 -5.14 2.70
CA ILE A 180 8.85 -4.69 2.92
C ILE A 180 8.73 -3.19 2.64
N PHE A 181 9.63 -2.35 3.17
CA PHE A 181 9.56 -0.90 2.96
C PHE A 181 9.77 -0.51 1.50
N LEU A 182 10.78 -1.08 0.84
CA LEU A 182 11.02 -0.79 -0.57
C LEU A 182 9.93 -1.38 -1.49
N GLY A 183 9.42 -2.58 -1.17
CA GLY A 183 8.36 -3.22 -1.93
C GLY A 183 7.04 -2.46 -1.84
N THR A 184 6.62 -2.08 -0.64
CA THR A 184 5.40 -1.27 -0.43
C THR A 184 5.55 0.14 -0.99
N GLY A 185 6.72 0.76 -0.83
CA GLY A 185 7.02 2.04 -1.46
C GLY A 185 6.90 1.97 -2.98
N ASN A 186 7.51 0.97 -3.61
CA ASN A 186 7.40 0.78 -5.06
C ASN A 186 5.95 0.54 -5.53
N LEU A 187 5.16 -0.21 -4.77
CA LEU A 187 3.73 -0.37 -5.03
C LEU A 187 3.01 0.98 -5.06
N LEU A 188 3.25 1.84 -4.06
CA LEU A 188 2.63 3.15 -3.97
C LEU A 188 3.08 4.10 -5.10
N VAL A 189 4.32 3.97 -5.60
CA VAL A 189 4.78 4.71 -6.80
C VAL A 189 3.89 4.39 -8.00
N TRP A 190 3.60 3.11 -8.24
CA TRP A 190 2.72 2.71 -9.34
C TRP A 190 1.29 3.23 -9.17
N PHE A 191 0.76 3.22 -7.97
CA PHE A 191 -0.51 3.91 -7.68
C PHE A 191 -0.42 5.41 -7.96
N GLY A 192 0.72 6.04 -7.67
CA GLY A 192 0.98 7.45 -7.97
C GLY A 192 0.91 7.78 -9.47
N VAL A 193 1.28 6.84 -10.34
CA VAL A 193 1.18 7.00 -11.79
C VAL A 193 -0.27 7.20 -12.25
N LEU A 194 -1.25 6.59 -11.55
CA LEU A 194 -2.66 6.76 -11.87
C LEU A 194 -3.11 8.24 -11.82
N ARG A 195 -2.47 9.06 -10.99
CA ARG A 195 -2.74 10.51 -10.95
C ARG A 195 -2.50 11.17 -12.32
N TYR A 196 -1.43 10.76 -13.00
CA TYR A 196 -1.10 11.33 -14.31
C TYR A 196 -2.05 10.84 -15.40
N LEU A 197 -2.55 9.61 -15.28
CA LEU A 197 -3.60 9.10 -16.16
C LEU A 197 -4.92 9.87 -16.03
N GLY A 198 -5.15 10.50 -14.86
CA GLY A 198 -6.30 11.37 -14.62
C GLY A 198 -6.40 12.60 -15.52
N PHE A 199 -5.30 13.02 -16.19
CA PHE A 199 -5.33 14.10 -17.18
C PHE A 199 -6.06 13.70 -18.48
N PHE A 200 -6.13 12.41 -18.78
CA PHE A 200 -6.84 11.91 -19.96
C PHE A 200 -8.31 11.63 -19.60
N LYS A 201 -9.24 12.20 -20.34
CA LYS A 201 -10.68 12.09 -20.08
C LYS A 201 -11.15 10.64 -19.91
N THR A 202 -10.68 9.74 -20.77
CA THR A 202 -11.06 8.32 -20.76
C THR A 202 -10.65 7.62 -19.45
N TYR A 203 -9.43 7.84 -18.99
CA TYR A 203 -8.94 7.22 -17.74
C TYR A 203 -9.47 7.93 -16.48
N ASN A 204 -9.71 9.25 -16.59
CA ASN A 204 -10.23 10.04 -15.49
C ASN A 204 -11.63 9.58 -15.04
N VAL A 205 -12.47 9.14 -15.98
CA VAL A 205 -13.77 8.54 -15.65
C VAL A 205 -13.61 7.36 -14.69
N VAL A 206 -12.66 6.45 -14.97
CA VAL A 206 -12.41 5.27 -14.13
C VAL A 206 -11.88 5.68 -12.75
N ILE A 207 -10.93 6.63 -12.70
CA ILE A 207 -10.34 7.11 -11.44
C ILE A 207 -11.39 7.79 -10.56
N LEU A 208 -12.25 8.65 -11.16
CA LEU A 208 -13.34 9.31 -10.45
C LEU A 208 -14.40 8.32 -9.98
N THR A 209 -14.72 7.30 -10.80
CA THR A 209 -15.62 6.21 -10.40
C THR A 209 -15.07 5.49 -9.18
N LEU A 210 -13.79 5.11 -9.19
CA LEU A 210 -13.16 4.45 -8.06
C LEU A 210 -13.16 5.33 -6.80
N LYS A 211 -12.84 6.63 -6.95
CA LYS A 211 -12.91 7.60 -5.85
C LYS A 211 -14.32 7.74 -5.28
N LYS A 212 -15.35 7.77 -6.14
CA LYS A 212 -16.75 7.87 -5.72
C LYS A 212 -17.27 6.57 -5.12
N ALA A 213 -16.85 5.43 -5.64
CA ALA A 213 -17.20 4.10 -5.14
C ALA A 213 -16.55 3.79 -3.80
N ALA A 214 -15.29 4.22 -3.58
CA ALA A 214 -14.47 3.85 -2.42
C ALA A 214 -15.19 3.95 -1.06
N PRO A 215 -15.89 5.02 -0.68
CA PRO A 215 -16.59 5.09 0.61
C PRO A 215 -17.79 4.12 0.69
N LYS A 216 -18.49 3.87 -0.42
CA LYS A 216 -19.59 2.90 -0.48
C LYS A 216 -19.05 1.48 -0.37
N VAL A 217 -18.00 1.18 -1.13
CA VAL A 217 -17.28 -0.11 -1.12
C VAL A 217 -16.70 -0.38 0.27
N ALA A 218 -16.08 0.60 0.93
CA ALA A 218 -15.52 0.42 2.27
C ALA A 218 -16.57 0.01 3.29
N ARG A 219 -17.74 0.65 3.30
CA ARG A 219 -18.86 0.26 4.18
C ARG A 219 -19.36 -1.15 3.89
N PHE A 220 -19.49 -1.49 2.60
CA PHE A 220 -19.88 -2.82 2.18
C PHE A 220 -18.87 -3.88 2.58
N LEU A 221 -17.57 -3.61 2.39
CA LEU A 221 -16.49 -4.53 2.78
C LEU A 221 -16.45 -4.81 4.28
N ILE A 222 -16.75 -3.82 5.14
CA ILE A 222 -16.84 -4.06 6.59
C ILE A 222 -17.89 -5.13 6.89
N CYS A 223 -19.08 -5.03 6.30
CA CYS A 223 -20.13 -6.02 6.47
C CYS A 223 -19.71 -7.40 5.92
N ALA A 224 -19.11 -7.42 4.73
CA ALA A 224 -18.61 -8.66 4.12
C ALA A 224 -17.52 -9.33 4.97
N ILE A 225 -16.57 -8.56 5.52
CA ILE A 225 -15.50 -9.05 6.39
C ILE A 225 -16.07 -9.62 7.69
N LEU A 226 -17.09 -9.01 8.28
CA LEU A 226 -17.74 -9.53 9.50
C LEU A 226 -18.40 -10.88 9.25
N ILE A 227 -19.12 -11.03 8.13
CA ILE A 227 -19.71 -12.31 7.73
C ILE A 227 -18.60 -13.34 7.47
N TYR A 228 -17.53 -12.93 6.78
CA TYR A 228 -16.37 -13.77 6.51
C TYR A 228 -15.72 -14.28 7.81
N ALA A 229 -15.51 -13.40 8.76
CA ALA A 229 -14.98 -13.78 10.07
C ALA A 229 -15.87 -14.81 10.77
N GLY A 230 -17.21 -14.62 10.73
CA GLY A 230 -18.16 -15.59 11.27
C GLY A 230 -18.02 -16.99 10.64
N PHE A 231 -17.93 -17.06 9.31
CA PHE A 231 -17.66 -18.32 8.62
C PHE A 231 -16.28 -18.89 8.95
N THR A 232 -15.25 -18.06 9.04
CA THR A 232 -13.89 -18.50 9.39
C THR A 232 -13.85 -19.11 10.78
N PHE A 233 -14.45 -18.47 11.79
CA PHE A 233 -14.53 -19.02 13.14
C PHE A 233 -15.35 -20.30 13.19
N CYS A 234 -16.49 -20.35 12.51
CA CYS A 234 -17.34 -21.54 12.44
C CYS A 234 -16.59 -22.71 11.81
N GLY A 235 -15.92 -22.48 10.67
CA GLY A 235 -15.12 -23.51 9.99
C GLY A 235 -13.98 -24.02 10.85
N TRP A 236 -13.24 -23.13 11.49
CA TRP A 236 -12.16 -23.51 12.40
C TRP A 236 -12.63 -24.35 13.58
N LEU A 237 -13.72 -23.95 14.24
CA LEU A 237 -14.22 -24.67 15.42
C LEU A 237 -14.78 -26.05 15.07
N ILE A 238 -15.51 -26.17 13.97
CA ILE A 238 -16.25 -27.42 13.66
C ILE A 238 -15.40 -28.34 12.80
N LEU A 239 -14.71 -27.81 11.77
CA LEU A 239 -13.94 -28.61 10.82
C LEU A 239 -12.47 -28.75 11.23
N GLY A 240 -11.97 -27.91 12.13
CA GLY A 240 -10.57 -27.90 12.54
C GLY A 240 -10.01 -29.25 12.98
N PRO A 241 -10.70 -30.01 13.84
CA PRO A 241 -10.24 -31.34 14.26
C PRO A 241 -10.24 -32.39 13.14
N TYR A 242 -11.03 -32.19 12.08
CA TYR A 242 -11.30 -33.22 11.07
C TYR A 242 -10.71 -32.90 9.69
N HIS A 243 -10.31 -31.67 9.45
CA HIS A 243 -9.86 -31.25 8.13
C HIS A 243 -8.54 -30.46 8.20
N MET A 244 -7.49 -30.94 7.53
CA MET A 244 -6.15 -30.38 7.60
C MET A 244 -6.09 -28.89 7.24
N LYS A 245 -6.92 -28.40 6.30
CA LYS A 245 -6.95 -27.00 5.90
C LYS A 245 -7.62 -26.07 6.92
N PHE A 246 -8.32 -26.62 7.90
CA PHE A 246 -9.05 -25.87 8.94
C PHE A 246 -8.41 -25.94 10.33
N THR A 247 -7.19 -26.47 10.45
CA THR A 247 -6.47 -26.69 11.73
C THR A 247 -6.13 -25.41 12.47
N SER A 248 -5.92 -24.31 11.77
CA SER A 248 -5.64 -22.99 12.38
C SER A 248 -6.56 -21.92 11.78
N LEU A 249 -6.78 -20.84 12.53
CA LEU A 249 -7.60 -19.72 12.06
C LEU A 249 -7.02 -19.10 10.77
N ALA A 250 -5.70 -18.98 10.68
CA ALA A 250 -5.02 -18.46 9.49
C ALA A 250 -5.23 -19.39 8.28
N SER A 251 -4.99 -20.70 8.46
CA SER A 251 -5.18 -21.70 7.40
C SER A 251 -6.64 -21.77 6.95
N THR A 252 -7.59 -21.71 7.89
CA THR A 252 -9.03 -21.64 7.57
C THR A 252 -9.36 -20.41 6.72
N SER A 253 -8.85 -19.24 7.11
CA SER A 253 -9.04 -18.01 6.35
C SER A 253 -8.43 -18.11 4.94
N GLU A 254 -7.23 -18.62 4.80
CA GLU A 254 -6.58 -18.84 3.50
C GLU A 254 -7.39 -19.79 2.61
N CYS A 255 -7.86 -20.91 3.19
CA CYS A 255 -8.69 -21.88 2.48
C CYS A 255 -10.02 -21.28 1.99
N LEU A 256 -10.71 -20.55 2.87
CA LEU A 256 -11.97 -19.88 2.50
C LEU A 256 -11.74 -18.80 1.44
N PHE A 257 -10.64 -18.07 1.51
CA PHE A 257 -10.29 -17.08 0.48
C PHE A 257 -10.00 -17.73 -0.88
N ALA A 258 -9.30 -18.87 -0.88
CA ALA A 258 -9.07 -19.65 -2.09
C ALA A 258 -10.39 -20.15 -2.69
N LEU A 259 -11.32 -20.62 -1.85
CA LEU A 259 -12.65 -21.05 -2.29
C LEU A 259 -13.50 -19.96 -2.94
N ILE A 260 -13.41 -18.70 -2.44
CA ILE A 260 -14.08 -17.55 -3.09
C ILE A 260 -13.54 -17.32 -4.50
N ASN A 261 -12.25 -17.54 -4.70
CA ASN A 261 -11.60 -17.40 -6.01
C ASN A 261 -11.82 -18.62 -6.91
N GLY A 262 -12.52 -19.65 -6.44
CA GLY A 262 -12.79 -20.87 -7.20
C GLY A 262 -11.66 -21.88 -7.19
N ASP A 263 -10.64 -21.67 -6.35
CA ASP A 263 -9.46 -22.52 -6.26
C ASP A 263 -9.71 -23.67 -5.26
N ASP A 264 -9.17 -24.84 -5.59
CA ASP A 264 -9.10 -26.02 -4.72
C ASP A 264 -10.46 -26.52 -4.16
N MET A 265 -11.57 -26.18 -4.82
CA MET A 265 -12.92 -26.54 -4.38
C MET A 265 -13.09 -28.06 -4.24
N PHE A 266 -12.76 -28.80 -5.30
CA PHE A 266 -12.95 -30.26 -5.31
C PHE A 266 -12.10 -30.94 -4.23
N ALA A 267 -10.84 -30.55 -4.08
CA ALA A 267 -9.96 -31.12 -3.07
C ALA A 267 -10.48 -30.86 -1.65
N THR A 268 -10.99 -29.65 -1.39
CA THR A 268 -11.58 -29.32 -0.08
C THR A 268 -12.83 -30.17 0.20
N PHE A 269 -13.66 -30.45 -0.80
CA PHE A 269 -14.79 -31.33 -0.65
C PHE A 269 -14.37 -32.80 -0.49
N SER A 270 -13.39 -33.30 -1.24
CA SER A 270 -12.97 -34.69 -1.23
C SER A 270 -12.22 -35.09 0.05
N MET A 271 -11.47 -34.19 0.65
CA MET A 271 -10.75 -34.44 1.90
C MET A 271 -11.65 -34.53 3.13
N THR A 272 -12.93 -34.20 2.99
CA THR A 272 -13.91 -34.28 4.06
C THR A 272 -14.48 -35.70 4.20
N SER A 273 -13.63 -36.66 4.59
CA SER A 273 -14.06 -38.02 4.92
C SER A 273 -14.26 -38.08 6.44
N PHE A 274 -15.53 -37.99 6.87
CA PHE A 274 -15.88 -38.09 8.28
C PHE A 274 -16.47 -39.45 8.59
N GLU A 275 -16.11 -40.00 9.72
CA GLU A 275 -16.74 -41.21 10.27
C GLU A 275 -18.23 -40.98 10.66
N SER A 276 -18.57 -39.69 10.97
CA SER A 276 -19.93 -39.33 11.39
C SER A 276 -20.74 -38.74 10.22
N PRO A 277 -21.89 -39.35 9.87
CA PRO A 277 -22.75 -38.85 8.79
C PRO A 277 -23.24 -37.41 9.04
N MET A 278 -23.49 -37.05 10.31
CA MET A 278 -23.97 -35.72 10.68
C MET A 278 -22.93 -34.62 10.33
N LEU A 279 -21.67 -34.89 10.63
CA LEU A 279 -20.59 -33.95 10.35
C LEU A 279 -20.31 -33.82 8.85
N TRP A 280 -20.47 -34.91 8.12
CA TRP A 280 -20.37 -34.93 6.67
C TRP A 280 -21.44 -34.03 6.01
N TRP A 281 -22.71 -34.16 6.40
CA TRP A 281 -23.79 -33.30 5.90
C TRP A 281 -23.58 -31.85 6.27
N TYR A 282 -23.19 -31.58 7.51
CA TYR A 282 -22.93 -30.23 7.98
C TYR A 282 -21.83 -29.53 7.16
N SER A 283 -20.69 -30.21 6.94
CA SER A 283 -19.58 -29.65 6.16
C SER A 283 -19.98 -29.29 4.73
N ARG A 284 -20.81 -30.12 4.10
CA ARG A 284 -21.31 -29.86 2.75
C ARG A 284 -22.23 -28.64 2.73
N ILE A 285 -23.21 -28.57 3.62
CA ILE A 285 -24.11 -27.42 3.71
C ILE A 285 -23.31 -26.14 4.01
N TYR A 286 -22.37 -26.21 4.94
CA TYR A 286 -21.52 -25.09 5.29
C TYR A 286 -20.73 -24.56 4.08
N LEU A 287 -20.02 -25.43 3.38
CA LEU A 287 -19.22 -25.05 2.21
C LEU A 287 -20.09 -24.53 1.05
N TYR A 288 -21.19 -25.20 0.74
CA TYR A 288 -22.11 -24.73 -0.32
C TYR A 288 -22.72 -23.38 0.03
N THR A 289 -23.14 -23.17 1.28
CA THR A 289 -23.69 -21.88 1.74
C THR A 289 -22.65 -20.78 1.64
N PHE A 290 -21.41 -21.04 2.10
CA PHE A 290 -20.33 -20.08 2.02
C PHE A 290 -20.01 -19.68 0.57
N ILE A 291 -19.78 -20.64 -0.29
CA ILE A 291 -19.43 -20.42 -1.70
C ILE A 291 -20.56 -19.68 -2.42
N SER A 292 -21.80 -20.13 -2.24
CA SER A 292 -22.97 -19.49 -2.88
C SER A 292 -23.15 -18.05 -2.40
N LEU A 293 -23.00 -17.80 -1.09
CA LEU A 293 -23.13 -16.46 -0.53
C LEU A 293 -22.07 -15.51 -1.10
N TYR A 294 -20.80 -15.93 -1.14
CA TYR A 294 -19.73 -15.05 -1.57
C TYR A 294 -19.68 -14.86 -3.07
N ILE A 295 -19.80 -15.91 -3.86
CA ILE A 295 -19.71 -15.81 -5.32
C ILE A 295 -20.95 -15.11 -5.90
N TYR A 296 -22.15 -15.52 -5.48
CA TYR A 296 -23.38 -15.00 -6.10
C TYR A 296 -23.92 -13.73 -5.45
N VAL A 297 -23.80 -13.58 -4.13
CA VAL A 297 -24.39 -12.43 -3.44
C VAL A 297 -23.34 -11.33 -3.23
N VAL A 298 -22.24 -11.62 -2.54
CA VAL A 298 -21.25 -10.61 -2.15
C VAL A 298 -20.58 -10.00 -3.38
N LEU A 299 -20.14 -10.83 -4.33
CA LEU A 299 -19.50 -10.36 -5.56
C LEU A 299 -20.47 -9.56 -6.44
N SER A 300 -21.72 -10.01 -6.58
CA SER A 300 -22.73 -9.29 -7.37
C SER A 300 -23.08 -7.93 -6.76
N LEU A 301 -23.20 -7.86 -5.43
CA LEU A 301 -23.41 -6.59 -4.73
C LEU A 301 -22.19 -5.64 -4.87
N PHE A 302 -20.98 -6.18 -4.81
CA PHE A 302 -19.77 -5.40 -5.06
C PHE A 302 -19.75 -4.77 -6.46
N ILE A 303 -20.05 -5.58 -7.48
CA ILE A 303 -20.16 -5.09 -8.87
C ILE A 303 -21.25 -4.04 -8.99
N SER A 304 -22.43 -4.25 -8.38
CA SER A 304 -23.53 -3.30 -8.40
C SER A 304 -23.14 -1.94 -7.78
N VAL A 305 -22.40 -1.93 -6.66
CA VAL A 305 -21.93 -0.69 -6.02
C VAL A 305 -20.97 0.08 -6.92
N ILE A 306 -20.10 -0.62 -7.64
CA ILE A 306 -19.17 0.03 -8.60
C ILE A 306 -19.92 0.56 -9.81
N MET A 307 -20.88 -0.20 -10.35
CA MET A 307 -21.71 0.24 -11.50
C MET A 307 -22.54 1.47 -11.16
N ASP A 308 -23.17 1.52 -9.99
CA ASP A 308 -23.90 2.71 -9.52
C ASP A 308 -23.00 3.96 -9.45
N ALA A 309 -21.77 3.79 -8.98
CA ALA A 309 -20.79 4.88 -8.97
C ALA A 309 -20.37 5.30 -10.39
N TYR A 310 -20.19 4.33 -11.29
CA TYR A 310 -19.83 4.59 -12.69
C TYR A 310 -20.95 5.39 -13.40
N ASP A 311 -22.19 4.95 -13.27
CA ASP A 311 -23.34 5.63 -13.86
C ASP A 311 -23.51 7.06 -13.32
N THR A 312 -23.30 7.26 -12.03
CA THR A 312 -23.27 8.61 -11.41
C THR A 312 -22.20 9.49 -12.05
N ILE A 313 -20.98 9.00 -12.24
CA ILE A 313 -19.91 9.78 -12.88
C ILE A 313 -20.21 10.04 -14.35
N LYS A 314 -20.79 9.10 -15.07
CA LYS A 314 -21.21 9.28 -16.46
C LYS A 314 -22.26 10.39 -16.59
N VAL A 315 -23.22 10.46 -15.67
CA VAL A 315 -24.20 11.55 -15.60
C VAL A 315 -23.51 12.88 -15.34
N TYR A 316 -22.54 12.94 -14.41
CA TYR A 316 -21.78 14.16 -14.13
C TYR A 316 -20.97 14.67 -15.34
N TYR A 317 -20.47 13.77 -16.18
CA TYR A 317 -19.80 14.17 -17.42
C TYR A 317 -20.75 14.70 -18.50
N ARG A 318 -22.02 14.27 -18.47
CA ARG A 318 -23.06 14.74 -19.40
C ARG A 318 -23.74 16.04 -18.94
N ASP A 319 -24.14 16.09 -17.67
CA ASP A 319 -25.00 17.12 -17.12
C ASP A 319 -24.27 18.19 -16.29
N GLY A 320 -22.95 17.95 -16.04
CA GLY A 320 -22.07 18.76 -15.20
C GLY A 320 -21.89 18.22 -13.79
N PHE A 321 -20.78 18.59 -13.19
CA PHE A 321 -20.45 18.18 -11.80
C PHE A 321 -21.28 18.99 -10.79
N PRO A 322 -21.78 18.39 -9.71
CA PRO A 322 -22.46 19.12 -8.65
C PRO A 322 -21.50 20.13 -8.01
N LYS A 323 -21.97 21.37 -7.86
CA LYS A 323 -21.19 22.43 -7.24
C LYS A 323 -21.31 22.34 -5.71
N ASN A 324 -20.18 22.38 -5.02
CA ASN A 324 -20.14 22.50 -3.56
C ASN A 324 -20.51 23.93 -3.12
N ASP A 325 -20.88 24.10 -1.83
CA ASP A 325 -21.18 25.41 -1.23
C ASP A 325 -20.04 26.41 -1.47
N LEU A 326 -18.79 25.97 -1.37
CA LEU A 326 -17.62 26.79 -1.65
C LEU A 326 -17.53 27.22 -3.12
N GLN A 327 -17.77 26.29 -4.05
CA GLN A 327 -17.75 26.59 -5.50
C GLN A 327 -18.91 27.49 -5.89
N THR A 328 -20.07 27.32 -5.29
CA THR A 328 -21.23 28.19 -5.46
C THR A 328 -20.93 29.60 -4.96
N PHE A 329 -20.29 29.72 -3.80
CA PHE A 329 -19.82 30.99 -3.26
C PHE A 329 -18.82 31.67 -4.19
N ILE A 330 -17.78 30.95 -4.63
CA ILE A 330 -16.75 31.46 -5.56
C ILE A 330 -17.39 31.93 -6.86
N ALA A 331 -18.38 31.21 -7.39
CA ALA A 331 -19.10 31.59 -8.60
C ALA A 331 -20.00 32.82 -8.42
N ALA A 332 -20.50 33.08 -7.20
CA ALA A 332 -21.28 34.24 -6.84
C ALA A 332 -20.42 35.47 -6.53
N CYS A 333 -19.10 35.31 -6.32
CA CYS A 333 -18.18 36.42 -6.09
C CYS A 333 -17.97 37.21 -7.38
N THR A 334 -18.36 38.47 -7.39
CA THR A 334 -18.20 39.42 -8.52
C THR A 334 -16.88 40.19 -8.44
N ASP A 335 -16.27 40.27 -7.27
CA ASP A 335 -15.08 41.06 -7.01
C ASP A 335 -13.77 40.30 -7.33
N LYS A 336 -12.76 41.06 -7.78
CA LYS A 336 -11.47 40.48 -8.09
C LYS A 336 -10.81 39.93 -6.83
N ALA A 337 -10.08 38.82 -6.95
CA ALA A 337 -9.34 38.17 -5.85
C ALA A 337 -8.32 39.12 -5.17
N SER A 338 -7.91 40.20 -5.86
CA SER A 338 -7.01 41.25 -5.36
C SER A 338 -7.67 42.37 -4.59
N SER A 339 -9.02 42.38 -4.47
CA SER A 339 -9.75 43.47 -3.84
C SER A 339 -9.63 43.58 -2.32
N GLY A 340 -9.03 42.56 -1.65
CA GLY A 340 -8.88 42.53 -0.20
C GLY A 340 -10.19 42.23 0.59
N LEU A 341 -11.35 42.27 -0.05
CA LEU A 341 -12.65 42.03 0.59
C LEU A 341 -12.81 40.63 1.22
N TYR A 342 -12.07 39.68 0.73
CA TYR A 342 -12.14 38.26 1.16
C TYR A 342 -10.94 37.85 2.03
N ARG A 343 -10.07 38.80 2.43
CA ARG A 343 -8.95 38.57 3.32
C ARG A 343 -9.19 39.22 4.68
N ASP A 344 -9.05 38.44 5.72
CA ASP A 344 -8.93 38.98 7.08
C ASP A 344 -7.48 39.45 7.28
N ASP A 345 -7.25 40.76 7.33
CA ASP A 345 -5.90 41.36 7.49
C ASP A 345 -5.36 41.25 8.92
N SER A 346 -6.05 40.50 9.79
CA SER A 346 -5.61 40.27 11.14
C SER A 346 -4.54 39.16 11.19
N GLU A 347 -3.34 39.60 11.50
CA GLU A 347 -2.15 38.81 11.81
C GLU A 347 -1.38 38.18 10.64
N LYS A 348 -0.51 38.97 10.06
CA LYS A 348 0.72 38.46 9.43
C LYS A 348 1.61 37.87 10.51
N SER A 349 1.55 36.56 10.74
CA SER A 349 2.56 35.92 11.57
C SER A 349 3.92 35.97 10.86
N ASP A 350 4.92 36.50 11.55
CA ASP A 350 6.30 36.70 11.05
C ASP A 350 6.99 35.42 10.53
N LEU A 351 6.46 34.26 10.89
CA LEU A 351 6.96 32.96 10.44
C LEU A 351 6.74 32.72 8.94
N SER A 352 5.64 33.27 8.36
CA SER A 352 5.37 33.14 6.91
C SER A 352 6.36 33.96 6.08
N THR A 353 6.88 35.06 6.62
CA THR A 353 7.86 35.93 5.98
C THR A 353 9.25 35.28 5.95
N LEU A 354 9.63 34.55 7.01
CA LEU A 354 10.87 33.79 7.05
C LEU A 354 10.88 32.61 6.08
N LEU A 355 9.77 31.84 6.00
CA LEU A 355 9.65 30.72 5.06
C LEU A 355 9.60 31.18 3.59
N ASN A 356 9.02 32.34 3.29
CA ASN A 356 9.03 32.89 1.94
C ASN A 356 10.44 33.37 1.50
N ARG A 357 11.34 33.67 2.43
CA ARG A 357 12.72 34.05 2.16
C ARG A 357 13.61 32.88 1.77
N PHE A 358 13.28 31.67 2.22
CA PHE A 358 13.99 30.42 1.88
C PHE A 358 13.53 29.74 0.58
N CYS A 359 12.42 30.14 0.00
CA CYS A 359 11.94 29.62 -1.28
C CYS A 359 11.92 30.73 -2.31
N CYS A 360 13.02 30.87 -3.06
CA CYS A 360 13.13 31.67 -4.26
C CYS A 360 12.17 31.20 -5.35
N CYS A 361 10.91 31.60 -5.25
CA CYS A 361 10.07 31.85 -6.41
C CYS A 361 9.86 33.34 -6.51
N ARG A 362 10.82 33.99 -7.15
CA ARG A 362 10.80 35.42 -7.51
C ARG A 362 9.52 35.66 -8.31
N LYS A 363 8.60 36.43 -7.74
CA LYS A 363 7.51 37.04 -8.50
C LYS A 363 8.15 37.90 -9.58
N SER A 364 8.02 37.50 -10.84
CA SER A 364 8.29 38.38 -11.98
C SER A 364 7.20 39.45 -11.99
N PRO A 365 7.55 40.72 -11.92
CA PRO A 365 6.59 41.80 -12.11
C PRO A 365 6.44 42.03 -13.61
N PHE A 366 5.47 41.32 -14.23
CA PHE A 366 5.04 41.70 -15.56
C PHE A 366 3.78 42.58 -15.40
N TYR A 367 3.99 43.85 -15.17
CA TYR A 367 3.01 44.91 -15.33
C TYR A 367 3.41 45.74 -16.54
N GLY A 368 2.89 45.35 -17.70
CA GLY A 368 2.88 46.20 -18.89
C GLY A 368 1.53 46.90 -18.99
N SER A 369 1.51 48.16 -18.64
CA SER A 369 0.42 49.09 -18.94
C SER A 369 0.22 49.19 -20.46
N VAL A 370 -0.95 48.83 -20.95
CA VAL A 370 -1.43 49.30 -22.26
C VAL A 370 -2.84 49.80 -22.08
N SER A 371 -3.00 51.11 -22.15
CA SER A 371 -4.25 51.84 -22.41
C SER A 371 -4.57 51.70 -23.89
N GLY A 372 -5.87 51.48 -24.18
CA GLY A 372 -6.40 51.93 -25.49
C GLY A 372 -7.34 50.94 -26.19
N SER A 373 -8.62 51.37 -26.22
CA SER A 373 -9.56 51.26 -27.36
C SER A 373 -10.20 49.90 -27.72
N SER A 374 -11.52 49.91 -27.46
CA SER A 374 -12.63 49.23 -28.13
C SER A 374 -12.37 48.60 -29.49
N THR A 375 -12.76 47.34 -29.65
CA THR A 375 -13.70 46.86 -30.70
C THR A 375 -14.04 45.38 -30.45
N GLU A 376 -15.33 45.08 -30.61
CA GLU A 376 -15.96 43.76 -30.62
C GLU A 376 -15.30 42.82 -31.62
N PHE A 377 -15.06 41.57 -31.20
CA PHE A 377 -15.30 40.43 -32.08
C PHE A 377 -15.56 39.17 -31.26
N SER A 378 -16.75 38.66 -31.46
CA SER A 378 -17.23 37.39 -30.97
C SER A 378 -16.50 36.24 -31.64
N THR A 379 -15.89 35.34 -30.86
CA THR A 379 -15.77 33.93 -31.26
C THR A 379 -15.61 33.06 -30.02
N LYS A 380 -16.56 32.18 -29.86
CA LYS A 380 -16.57 31.06 -28.92
C LYS A 380 -15.32 30.20 -29.10
N THR A 381 -14.60 30.02 -28.04
CA THR A 381 -13.78 28.79 -27.84
C THR A 381 -13.90 28.39 -26.39
N GLU A 382 -14.77 27.41 -26.15
CA GLU A 382 -14.84 26.65 -24.92
C GLU A 382 -13.46 25.97 -24.69
N GLN A 383 -12.67 26.51 -23.81
CA GLN A 383 -11.61 25.77 -23.16
C GLN A 383 -12.06 25.45 -21.74
N THR A 384 -12.58 24.23 -21.59
CA THR A 384 -12.80 23.59 -20.30
C THR A 384 -11.45 23.43 -19.58
N CYS A 385 -11.10 24.37 -18.73
CA CYS A 385 -10.12 24.16 -17.68
C CYS A 385 -10.74 23.26 -16.61
N GLY A 386 -10.49 21.94 -16.71
CA GLY A 386 -10.74 20.99 -15.64
C GLY A 386 -9.94 21.36 -14.41
N GLY A 387 -10.62 21.48 -13.27
CA GLY A 387 -10.13 21.99 -12.01
C GLY A 387 -8.78 21.44 -11.55
N ALA A 388 -7.79 22.27 -11.72
CA ALA A 388 -6.60 22.26 -10.90
C ALA A 388 -6.50 23.65 -10.30
N ILE A 389 -6.87 23.78 -9.03
CA ILE A 389 -6.47 24.93 -8.25
C ILE A 389 -4.96 24.85 -8.13
N CYS A 390 -4.24 25.62 -8.95
CA CYS A 390 -2.84 25.89 -8.71
C CYS A 390 -2.76 26.80 -7.48
N ILE A 391 -2.38 26.21 -6.35
CA ILE A 391 -1.90 26.94 -5.17
C ILE A 391 -0.38 26.92 -5.21
#